data_a58c515f7754d6ad5602c34a4035adcf
#
_entry.id   a58c515f7754d6ad5602c34a4035adcf
#
_cell.length_a   1.000
_cell.length_b   1.000
_cell.length_c   1.000
_cell.angle_alpha   90.00
_cell.angle_beta   90.00
_cell.angle_gamma   90.00
#
_symmetry.space_group_name_H-M   'P 1'
#
loop_
_entity.id
_entity.type
_entity.pdbx_description
1 polymer ?
#
loop_
_entity_poly.entity_id
_entity_poly.type
_entity_poly.pdbx_seq_one_letter_code
_entity_poly.pdbx_strand_id
1 'polypeptide(L)'
;MRPYSLHLNSVSYAETMKLFRWLSVLAVSVGAVAAPAAAHAIEIKVSAQALERTLNKQLFNGPEGRYYFRGNATSPCFAYAQDPKVSFKDERIVIHVKTHAKLGTKLGGSCLGLGLTTDADVSVVPDAQVESIGFRDPHVYKLRESNELNFLLIPFLSKKLPQQMKLNAADLIRQLLLKSAEATGYDVKLENLKIHSMQVSGDALVVDFDGDLSVD
;
A
#
# COMPACT_ATOMS: atom_id res chain seq x y z
N MET A 1 63.59 54.28 23.22
CA MET A 1 63.65 53.01 22.55
C MET A 1 64.33 52.01 23.47
N ARG A 2 63.63 51.09 24.05
CA ARG A 2 64.16 50.01 24.92
C ARG A 2 63.78 48.69 24.30
N PRO A 3 64.68 47.68 24.06
CA PRO A 3 64.33 46.37 23.60
C PRO A 3 63.90 45.48 24.73
N TYR A 4 62.76 44.82 24.58
CA TYR A 4 62.29 43.78 25.50
C TYR A 4 63.02 42.44 25.18
N SER A 5 63.71 41.95 26.18
CA SER A 5 64.34 40.63 26.19
C SER A 5 63.30 39.56 26.54
N LEU A 6 63.07 38.61 25.61
CA LEU A 6 62.27 37.40 25.84
C LEU A 6 63.14 36.33 26.45
N HIS A 7 62.86 35.97 27.70
CA HIS A 7 63.38 34.77 28.35
C HIS A 7 62.61 33.55 27.88
N LEU A 8 63.23 32.68 27.12
CA LEU A 8 62.77 31.36 26.77
C LEU A 8 63.08 30.39 27.94
N ASN A 9 62.10 29.96 28.69
CA ASN A 9 62.21 28.89 29.63
C ASN A 9 62.21 27.56 28.86
N SER A 10 63.38 26.88 28.97
CA SER A 10 63.57 25.52 28.49
C SER A 10 62.78 24.56 29.37
N VAL A 11 61.63 24.08 28.95
CA VAL A 11 60.88 22.97 29.56
C VAL A 11 61.53 21.67 29.10
N SER A 12 62.02 20.90 30.06
CA SER A 12 62.70 19.63 29.86
C SER A 12 61.79 18.57 29.21
N TYR A 13 62.19 18.10 28.05
CA TYR A 13 61.50 17.10 27.24
C TYR A 13 61.56 15.66 27.80
N ALA A 14 62.06 15.45 29.00
CA ALA A 14 62.35 14.13 29.52
C ALA A 14 61.17 13.44 30.27
N GLU A 15 60.14 14.15 30.66
CA GLU A 15 59.04 13.55 31.41
C GLU A 15 57.76 13.20 30.60
N THR A 16 57.62 13.70 29.39
CA THR A 16 56.45 13.43 28.56
C THR A 16 56.47 12.11 27.84
N MET A 17 57.61 11.43 27.78
CA MET A 17 57.77 10.17 27.05
C MET A 17 57.34 8.91 27.87
N LYS A 18 57.13 9.01 29.17
CA LYS A 18 56.68 7.87 30.00
C LYS A 18 55.19 7.75 30.10
N LEU A 19 54.42 8.82 29.86
CA LEU A 19 52.95 8.82 29.86
C LEU A 19 52.38 8.31 28.55
N PHE A 20 53.12 8.37 27.43
CA PHE A 20 52.64 7.93 26.11
C PHE A 20 52.75 6.41 25.91
N ARG A 21 53.51 5.71 26.69
CA ARG A 21 53.70 4.24 26.54
C ARG A 21 52.60 3.42 27.21
N TRP A 22 51.74 4.01 28.05
CA TRP A 22 50.64 3.32 28.71
C TRP A 22 49.29 3.54 28.01
N LEU A 23 49.17 4.49 27.10
CA LEU A 23 47.99 4.77 26.35
C LEU A 23 47.85 3.99 25.05
N SER A 24 48.90 3.28 24.62
CA SER A 24 48.89 2.55 23.35
C SER A 24 48.43 1.11 23.45
N VAL A 25 48.05 0.59 24.64
CA VAL A 25 47.63 -0.81 24.82
C VAL A 25 46.10 -0.92 25.00
N LEU A 26 45.35 0.19 25.10
CA LEU A 26 43.92 0.21 25.31
C LEU A 26 43.08 0.48 24.08
N ALA A 27 43.64 0.51 22.89
CA ALA A 27 42.95 0.91 21.67
C ALA A 27 42.74 -0.23 20.63
N VAL A 28 42.83 -1.49 21.00
CA VAL A 28 42.63 -2.64 20.09
C VAL A 28 41.54 -3.60 20.56
N SER A 29 40.53 -3.11 21.28
CA SER A 29 39.33 -3.90 21.56
C SER A 29 38.04 -3.17 21.20
N VAL A 30 38.01 -2.48 20.07
CA VAL A 30 36.77 -1.89 19.56
C VAL A 30 36.30 -2.70 18.35
N GLY A 31 35.40 -3.61 18.66
CA GLY A 31 34.19 -3.76 17.92
C GLY A 31 34.33 -4.46 16.58
N ALA A 32 34.21 -5.77 16.60
CA ALA A 32 33.40 -6.37 15.59
C ALA A 32 31.97 -5.79 15.75
N VAL A 33 31.72 -4.62 15.16
CA VAL A 33 30.38 -4.16 14.89
C VAL A 33 29.85 -5.19 13.89
N ALA A 34 29.06 -6.15 14.39
CA ALA A 34 28.24 -6.99 13.55
C ALA A 34 27.43 -6.01 12.70
N ALA A 35 27.84 -5.80 11.45
CA ALA A 35 27.00 -5.11 10.49
C ALA A 35 25.68 -5.86 10.51
N PRO A 36 24.55 -5.20 10.78
CA PRO A 36 23.25 -5.86 10.67
C PRO A 36 23.25 -6.44 9.25
N ALA A 37 23.03 -7.76 9.13
CA ALA A 37 22.74 -8.36 7.85
C ALA A 37 21.61 -7.51 7.27
N ALA A 38 21.87 -6.84 6.15
CA ALA A 38 20.86 -6.06 5.46
C ALA A 38 19.77 -7.07 5.12
N ALA A 39 18.66 -7.02 5.86
CA ALA A 39 17.48 -7.76 5.48
C ALA A 39 17.15 -7.27 4.07
N HIS A 40 17.22 -8.18 3.09
CA HIS A 40 16.90 -7.85 1.70
C HIS A 40 15.39 -7.72 1.60
N ALA A 41 14.87 -6.52 1.87
CA ALA A 41 13.48 -6.21 1.60
C ALA A 41 13.25 -6.29 0.09
N ILE A 42 12.23 -7.02 -0.30
CA ILE A 42 11.80 -7.12 -1.69
C ILE A 42 10.82 -5.97 -1.93
N GLU A 43 11.09 -5.14 -2.94
CA GLU A 43 10.20 -4.07 -3.35
C GLU A 43 9.40 -4.50 -4.57
N ILE A 44 8.07 -4.43 -4.48
CA ILE A 44 7.16 -4.62 -5.61
C ILE A 44 6.46 -3.31 -5.94
N LYS A 45 6.47 -2.94 -7.23
CA LYS A 45 5.72 -1.81 -7.77
C LYS A 45 4.46 -2.28 -8.47
N VAL A 46 3.32 -1.82 -7.98
CA VAL A 46 2.00 -2.15 -8.53
C VAL A 46 1.45 -0.94 -9.26
N SER A 47 1.25 -1.06 -10.56
CA SER A 47 0.70 0.02 -11.39
C SER A 47 -0.81 0.22 -11.18
N ALA A 48 -1.31 1.41 -11.50
CA ALA A 48 -2.74 1.70 -11.51
C ALA A 48 -3.55 0.70 -12.34
N GLN A 49 -3.04 0.30 -13.51
CA GLN A 49 -3.69 -0.70 -14.37
C GLN A 49 -3.77 -2.09 -13.71
N ALA A 50 -2.76 -2.47 -12.90
CA ALA A 50 -2.81 -3.74 -12.18
C ALA A 50 -3.89 -3.71 -11.11
N LEU A 51 -4.03 -2.59 -10.39
CA LEU A 51 -5.11 -2.39 -9.41
C LEU A 51 -6.49 -2.35 -10.09
N GLU A 52 -6.64 -1.67 -11.23
CA GLU A 52 -7.89 -1.70 -12.02
C GLU A 52 -8.29 -3.12 -12.42
N ARG A 53 -7.34 -3.92 -12.93
CA ARG A 53 -7.60 -5.33 -13.28
C ARG A 53 -8.03 -6.14 -12.08
N THR A 54 -7.41 -5.91 -10.92
CA THR A 54 -7.78 -6.57 -9.67
C THR A 54 -9.19 -6.19 -9.23
N LEU A 55 -9.52 -4.89 -9.25
CA LEU A 55 -10.87 -4.40 -8.95
C LEU A 55 -11.92 -5.01 -9.88
N ASN A 56 -11.65 -4.99 -11.20
CA ASN A 56 -12.57 -5.57 -12.17
C ASN A 56 -12.79 -7.06 -11.93
N LYS A 57 -11.73 -7.82 -11.61
CA LYS A 57 -11.82 -9.26 -11.39
C LYS A 57 -12.50 -9.62 -10.07
N GLN A 58 -12.27 -8.85 -9.01
CA GLN A 58 -12.75 -9.22 -7.67
C GLN A 58 -14.08 -8.58 -7.31
N LEU A 59 -14.31 -7.35 -7.74
CA LEU A 59 -15.47 -6.57 -7.32
C LEU A 59 -16.44 -6.30 -8.47
N PHE A 60 -15.94 -5.88 -9.62
CA PHE A 60 -16.75 -5.55 -10.80
C PHE A 60 -16.91 -6.75 -11.74
N ASN A 61 -17.17 -7.92 -11.17
CA ASN A 61 -17.27 -9.19 -11.89
C ASN A 61 -18.73 -9.62 -12.21
N GLY A 62 -19.68 -8.78 -11.87
CA GLY A 62 -21.09 -9.00 -12.20
C GLY A 62 -21.38 -8.80 -13.70
N PRO A 63 -22.65 -9.02 -14.13
CA PRO A 63 -23.05 -8.80 -15.52
C PRO A 63 -22.63 -7.41 -16.03
N GLU A 64 -21.99 -7.37 -17.20
CA GLU A 64 -21.48 -6.13 -17.83
C GLU A 64 -20.46 -5.35 -16.99
N GLY A 65 -19.69 -6.04 -16.10
CA GLY A 65 -18.71 -5.38 -15.24
C GLY A 65 -19.34 -4.49 -14.16
N ARG A 66 -20.53 -4.83 -13.70
CA ARG A 66 -21.27 -4.05 -12.70
C ARG A 66 -21.15 -4.64 -11.31
N TYR A 67 -21.04 -3.74 -10.34
CA TYR A 67 -21.19 -4.07 -8.93
C TYR A 67 -22.49 -3.45 -8.39
N TYR A 68 -23.45 -4.32 -8.05
CA TYR A 68 -24.76 -3.90 -7.52
C TYR A 68 -24.68 -3.71 -6.01
N PHE A 69 -24.87 -2.49 -5.53
CA PHE A 69 -25.04 -2.20 -4.10
C PHE A 69 -26.52 -2.11 -3.67
N ARG A 70 -27.44 -2.10 -4.66
CA ARG A 70 -28.87 -2.27 -4.45
C ARG A 70 -29.49 -2.99 -5.65
N GLY A 71 -30.34 -3.98 -5.37
CA GLY A 71 -30.99 -4.78 -6.42
C GLY A 71 -29.98 -5.69 -7.16
N ASN A 72 -30.33 -6.02 -8.38
CA ASN A 72 -29.52 -6.84 -9.32
C ASN A 72 -29.89 -6.53 -10.77
N ALA A 73 -29.33 -7.26 -11.74
CA ALA A 73 -29.54 -7.03 -13.16
C ALA A 73 -31.01 -7.14 -13.62
N THR A 74 -31.84 -7.89 -12.89
CA THR A 74 -33.27 -8.08 -13.22
C THR A 74 -34.18 -7.24 -12.34
N SER A 75 -33.63 -6.51 -11.38
CA SER A 75 -34.42 -5.66 -10.46
C SER A 75 -34.89 -4.40 -11.18
N PRO A 76 -36.18 -4.04 -11.11
CA PRO A 76 -36.67 -2.79 -11.70
C PRO A 76 -36.12 -1.53 -10.98
N CYS A 77 -35.88 -1.61 -9.66
CA CYS A 77 -35.16 -0.60 -8.90
C CYS A 77 -33.76 -1.15 -8.54
N PHE A 78 -32.73 -0.42 -8.90
CA PHE A 78 -31.35 -0.84 -8.73
C PHE A 78 -30.42 0.34 -8.45
N ALA A 79 -29.24 0.04 -7.99
CA ALA A 79 -28.11 0.95 -8.01
C ALA A 79 -26.80 0.15 -8.14
N TYR A 80 -25.94 0.53 -9.09
CA TYR A 80 -24.68 -0.13 -9.33
C TYR A 80 -23.58 0.87 -9.69
N ALA A 81 -22.33 0.44 -9.49
CA ALA A 81 -21.14 1.08 -10.00
C ALA A 81 -20.52 0.23 -11.09
N GLN A 82 -19.83 0.87 -12.03
CA GLN A 82 -19.11 0.24 -13.14
C GLN A 82 -17.89 1.07 -13.56
N ASP A 83 -17.08 0.56 -14.48
CA ASP A 83 -15.94 1.24 -15.12
C ASP A 83 -14.94 1.81 -14.11
N PRO A 84 -14.42 1.01 -13.14
CA PRO A 84 -13.45 1.52 -12.19
C PRO A 84 -12.17 1.95 -12.89
N LYS A 85 -11.69 3.16 -12.56
CA LYS A 85 -10.39 3.70 -12.97
C LYS A 85 -9.58 4.03 -11.75
N VAL A 86 -8.30 3.63 -11.75
CA VAL A 86 -7.39 3.88 -10.65
C VAL A 86 -6.34 4.90 -11.05
N SER A 87 -6.05 5.81 -10.14
CA SER A 87 -4.96 6.76 -10.26
C SER A 87 -4.32 6.98 -8.89
N PHE A 88 -3.14 7.57 -8.88
CA PHE A 88 -2.43 7.93 -7.66
C PHE A 88 -2.38 9.46 -7.55
N LYS A 89 -2.68 9.97 -6.37
CA LYS A 89 -2.66 11.41 -6.11
C LYS A 89 -2.45 11.67 -4.62
N ASP A 90 -1.51 12.56 -4.28
CA ASP A 90 -1.25 13.01 -2.91
C ASP A 90 -1.08 11.82 -1.93
N GLU A 91 -0.23 10.85 -2.31
CA GLU A 91 0.06 9.62 -1.55
C GLU A 91 -1.17 8.72 -1.32
N ARG A 92 -2.23 8.93 -2.09
CA ARG A 92 -3.49 8.18 -2.00
C ARG A 92 -3.79 7.45 -3.30
N ILE A 93 -4.50 6.36 -3.19
CA ILE A 93 -5.10 5.68 -4.33
C ILE A 93 -6.48 6.29 -4.55
N VAL A 94 -6.70 6.84 -5.73
CA VAL A 94 -7.99 7.40 -6.14
C VAL A 94 -8.67 6.43 -7.09
N ILE A 95 -9.88 6.04 -6.75
CA ILE A 95 -10.72 5.15 -7.56
C ILE A 95 -11.91 5.96 -8.05
N HIS A 96 -11.98 6.11 -9.36
CA HIS A 96 -13.10 6.70 -10.06
C HIS A 96 -14.07 5.60 -10.50
N VAL A 97 -15.38 5.79 -10.27
CA VAL A 97 -16.43 4.87 -10.72
C VAL A 97 -17.60 5.64 -11.31
N LYS A 98 -18.20 5.08 -12.35
CA LYS A 98 -19.51 5.54 -12.85
C LYS A 98 -20.62 4.82 -12.11
N THR A 99 -21.58 5.57 -11.64
CA THR A 99 -22.71 5.05 -10.88
C THR A 99 -24.02 5.31 -11.61
N HIS A 100 -24.84 4.28 -11.67
CA HIS A 100 -26.20 4.34 -12.22
C HIS A 100 -27.18 3.84 -11.17
N ALA A 101 -28.27 4.55 -11.00
CA ALA A 101 -29.32 4.16 -10.08
C ALA A 101 -30.69 4.44 -10.65
N LYS A 102 -31.64 3.55 -10.35
CA LYS A 102 -33.07 3.77 -10.51
C LYS A 102 -33.71 3.55 -9.14
N LEU A 103 -33.96 4.65 -8.44
CA LEU A 103 -34.39 4.66 -7.04
C LEU A 103 -35.88 5.00 -6.95
N GLY A 104 -36.61 4.22 -6.17
CA GLY A 104 -38.05 4.44 -6.00
C GLY A 104 -38.77 3.21 -5.44
N THR A 105 -40.06 3.15 -5.71
CA THR A 105 -40.95 2.05 -5.28
C THR A 105 -41.17 1.11 -6.47
N LYS A 106 -41.09 -0.19 -6.21
CA LYS A 106 -41.44 -1.22 -7.18
C LYS A 106 -42.95 -1.32 -7.30
N LEU A 107 -43.48 -1.11 -8.49
CA LEU A 107 -44.90 -1.26 -8.78
C LEU A 107 -45.07 -1.94 -10.15
N GLY A 108 -45.83 -3.05 -10.18
CA GLY A 108 -46.14 -3.76 -11.44
C GLY A 108 -44.97 -4.14 -12.30
N GLY A 109 -43.81 -4.50 -11.71
CA GLY A 109 -42.58 -4.85 -12.44
C GLY A 109 -41.74 -3.66 -12.88
N SER A 110 -42.21 -2.43 -12.68
CA SER A 110 -41.48 -1.19 -12.97
C SER A 110 -40.99 -0.51 -11.69
N CYS A 111 -39.95 0.33 -11.79
CA CYS A 111 -39.53 1.22 -10.72
C CYS A 111 -40.15 2.60 -10.93
N LEU A 112 -41.02 3.01 -10.04
CA LEU A 112 -41.51 4.38 -9.98
C LEU A 112 -40.61 5.21 -9.11
N GLY A 113 -39.85 6.13 -9.73
CA GLY A 113 -38.87 6.97 -9.04
C GLY A 113 -37.91 7.66 -9.98
N LEU A 114 -36.74 8.04 -9.44
CA LEU A 114 -35.72 8.82 -10.16
C LEU A 114 -34.66 7.90 -10.77
N GLY A 115 -34.31 8.18 -12.03
CA GLY A 115 -33.11 7.66 -12.68
C GLY A 115 -31.96 8.65 -12.49
N LEU A 116 -30.83 8.17 -11.99
CA LEU A 116 -29.66 8.98 -11.67
C LEU A 116 -28.40 8.35 -12.27
N THR A 117 -27.55 9.18 -12.82
CA THR A 117 -26.21 8.79 -13.26
C THR A 117 -25.23 9.82 -12.72
N THR A 118 -24.19 9.37 -12.05
CA THR A 118 -23.15 10.23 -11.51
C THR A 118 -21.80 9.54 -11.49
N ASP A 119 -20.75 10.35 -11.57
CA ASP A 119 -19.39 9.92 -11.34
C ASP A 119 -19.05 10.14 -9.86
N ALA A 120 -18.33 9.21 -9.28
CA ALA A 120 -17.86 9.30 -7.90
C ALA A 120 -16.38 8.94 -7.83
N ASP A 121 -15.63 9.75 -7.09
CA ASP A 121 -14.23 9.47 -6.76
C ASP A 121 -14.14 9.12 -5.28
N VAL A 122 -13.43 8.05 -4.97
CA VAL A 122 -13.04 7.71 -3.60
C VAL A 122 -11.54 7.60 -3.53
N SER A 123 -10.93 8.25 -2.55
CA SER A 123 -9.52 8.04 -2.26
C SER A 123 -9.35 7.23 -0.98
N VAL A 124 -8.33 6.40 -0.97
CA VAL A 124 -7.94 5.57 0.18
C VAL A 124 -6.45 5.65 0.39
N VAL A 125 -6.02 5.49 1.63
CA VAL A 125 -4.61 5.34 1.99
C VAL A 125 -4.30 3.85 2.06
N PRO A 126 -3.21 3.39 1.43
CA PRO A 126 -2.75 2.01 1.60
C PRO A 126 -2.44 1.69 3.05
N ASP A 127 -2.71 0.46 3.48
CA ASP A 127 -2.52 0.00 4.85
C ASP A 127 -1.96 -1.43 4.86
N ALA A 128 -0.73 -1.57 5.35
CA ALA A 128 -0.06 -2.87 5.44
C ALA A 128 -0.47 -3.57 6.74
N GLN A 129 -0.93 -4.81 6.64
CA GLN A 129 -1.35 -5.63 7.77
C GLN A 129 -0.63 -6.99 7.70
N VAL A 130 0.58 -7.06 8.22
CA VAL A 130 1.45 -8.26 8.26
C VAL A 130 1.49 -9.01 6.92
N GLU A 131 0.51 -9.85 6.61
CA GLU A 131 0.38 -10.63 5.37
C GLU A 131 -0.68 -10.08 4.40
N SER A 132 -1.40 -9.03 4.79
CA SER A 132 -2.53 -8.53 4.03
C SER A 132 -2.34 -7.10 3.59
N ILE A 133 -2.79 -6.82 2.38
CA ILE A 133 -2.95 -5.48 1.83
C ILE A 133 -4.35 -4.99 2.17
N GLY A 134 -4.43 -3.86 2.86
CA GLY A 134 -5.68 -3.21 3.20
C GLY A 134 -5.69 -1.74 2.76
N PHE A 135 -6.79 -1.09 3.07
CA PHE A 135 -6.98 0.33 2.78
C PHE A 135 -7.71 0.99 3.94
N ARG A 136 -7.25 2.17 4.31
CA ARG A 136 -7.82 2.98 5.41
C ARG A 136 -8.16 4.38 4.93
N ASP A 137 -8.81 5.14 5.80
CA ASP A 137 -9.14 6.54 5.60
C ASP A 137 -9.81 6.83 4.25
N PRO A 138 -10.95 6.18 3.93
CA PRO A 138 -11.69 6.43 2.71
C PRO A 138 -12.27 7.84 2.70
N HIS A 139 -11.97 8.59 1.64
CA HIS A 139 -12.51 9.92 1.42
C HIS A 139 -13.26 9.98 0.08
N VAL A 140 -14.53 10.35 0.12
CA VAL A 140 -15.37 10.40 -1.07
C VAL A 140 -15.42 11.81 -1.60
N TYR A 141 -15.07 11.99 -2.88
CA TYR A 141 -15.09 13.27 -3.60
C TYR A 141 -16.14 13.25 -4.71
N LYS A 142 -16.49 14.41 -5.21
CA LYS A 142 -17.27 14.62 -6.43
C LYS A 142 -18.57 13.81 -6.52
N LEU A 143 -19.31 13.74 -5.45
CA LEU A 143 -20.70 13.35 -5.56
C LEU A 143 -21.48 14.53 -6.13
N ARG A 144 -21.86 14.48 -7.39
CA ARG A 144 -22.76 15.48 -8.00
C ARG A 144 -24.16 15.31 -7.38
N GLU A 145 -24.58 16.30 -6.66
CA GLU A 145 -25.89 16.91 -6.38
C GLU A 145 -27.15 16.02 -6.32
N SER A 146 -27.10 14.75 -5.85
CA SER A 146 -28.34 14.10 -5.42
C SER A 146 -28.19 13.51 -4.04
N ASN A 147 -28.88 14.08 -3.07
CA ASN A 147 -28.86 13.61 -1.67
C ASN A 147 -29.30 12.14 -1.55
N GLU A 148 -30.20 11.69 -2.41
CA GLU A 148 -30.71 10.33 -2.44
C GLU A 148 -29.64 9.32 -2.85
N LEU A 149 -28.80 9.68 -3.82
CA LEU A 149 -27.72 8.82 -4.27
C LEU A 149 -26.56 8.81 -3.27
N ASN A 150 -26.26 9.96 -2.68
CA ASN A 150 -25.23 10.10 -1.65
C ASN A 150 -25.50 9.20 -0.45
N PHE A 151 -26.75 9.06 -0.03
CA PHE A 151 -27.13 8.17 1.06
C PHE A 151 -26.78 6.70 0.81
N LEU A 152 -26.82 6.25 -0.44
CA LEU A 152 -26.44 4.88 -0.82
C LEU A 152 -24.95 4.75 -1.15
N LEU A 153 -24.36 5.74 -1.83
CA LEU A 153 -22.99 5.71 -2.31
C LEU A 153 -21.96 5.89 -1.21
N ILE A 154 -22.18 6.82 -0.28
CA ILE A 154 -21.22 7.09 0.79
C ILE A 154 -20.93 5.83 1.62
N PRO A 155 -21.91 5.08 2.13
CA PRO A 155 -21.65 3.84 2.84
C PRO A 155 -20.96 2.76 1.99
N PHE A 156 -21.30 2.68 0.70
CA PHE A 156 -20.64 1.76 -0.21
C PHE A 156 -19.17 2.12 -0.39
N LEU A 157 -18.88 3.35 -0.80
CA LEU A 157 -17.54 3.81 -1.11
C LEU A 157 -16.64 3.91 0.15
N SER A 158 -17.20 4.32 1.29
CA SER A 158 -16.43 4.53 2.51
C SER A 158 -16.25 3.28 3.38
N LYS A 159 -17.10 2.27 3.25
CA LYS A 159 -17.03 1.07 4.08
C LYS A 159 -16.85 -0.20 3.26
N LYS A 160 -17.78 -0.47 2.32
CA LYS A 160 -17.76 -1.76 1.59
C LYS A 160 -16.59 -1.88 0.63
N LEU A 161 -16.32 -0.85 -0.17
CA LEU A 161 -15.27 -0.88 -1.17
C LEU A 161 -13.89 -1.13 -0.51
N PRO A 162 -13.44 -0.39 0.52
CA PRO A 162 -12.17 -0.66 1.17
C PRO A 162 -12.10 -2.04 1.84
N GLN A 163 -13.20 -2.52 2.40
CA GLN A 163 -13.24 -3.85 3.03
C GLN A 163 -13.12 -4.99 2.01
N GLN A 164 -13.71 -4.84 0.83
CA GLN A 164 -13.66 -5.84 -0.24
C GLN A 164 -12.36 -5.79 -1.06
N MET A 165 -11.61 -4.70 -0.95
CA MET A 165 -10.29 -4.57 -1.55
C MET A 165 -9.17 -5.20 -0.71
N LYS A 166 -9.47 -5.69 0.49
CA LYS A 166 -8.48 -6.40 1.31
C LYS A 166 -8.03 -7.68 0.60
N LEU A 167 -6.73 -7.82 0.46
CA LEU A 167 -6.08 -8.94 -0.19
C LEU A 167 -5.10 -9.60 0.77
N ASN A 168 -5.18 -10.91 0.91
CA ASN A 168 -4.10 -11.67 1.53
C ASN A 168 -2.95 -11.80 0.51
N ALA A 169 -1.89 -11.02 0.67
CA ALA A 169 -0.76 -11.01 -0.24
C ALA A 169 0.00 -12.34 -0.19
N ALA A 170 0.12 -12.94 0.99
CA ALA A 170 0.78 -14.23 1.15
C ALA A 170 0.06 -15.34 0.36
N ASP A 171 -1.27 -15.39 0.44
CA ASP A 171 -2.06 -16.37 -0.31
C ASP A 171 -1.95 -16.17 -1.82
N LEU A 172 -1.92 -14.92 -2.29
CA LEU A 172 -1.72 -14.65 -3.71
C LEU A 172 -0.35 -15.11 -4.20
N ILE A 173 0.70 -14.85 -3.43
CA ILE A 173 2.06 -15.28 -3.77
C ILE A 173 2.13 -16.80 -3.73
N ARG A 174 1.59 -17.46 -2.71
CA ARG A 174 1.52 -18.93 -2.63
C ARG A 174 0.83 -19.54 -3.86
N GLN A 175 -0.30 -18.98 -4.29
CA GLN A 175 -0.99 -19.43 -5.49
C GLN A 175 -0.19 -19.24 -6.78
N LEU A 176 0.59 -18.15 -6.88
CA LEU A 176 1.48 -17.92 -8.03
C LEU A 176 2.64 -18.92 -8.03
N LEU A 177 3.22 -19.23 -6.87
CA LEU A 177 4.30 -20.19 -6.72
C LEU A 177 3.83 -21.61 -7.08
N LEU A 178 2.64 -22.03 -6.64
CA LEU A 178 2.04 -23.32 -7.01
C LEU A 178 1.87 -23.46 -8.53
N LYS A 179 1.41 -22.41 -9.22
CA LYS A 179 1.32 -22.42 -10.68
C LYS A 179 2.69 -22.43 -11.37
N SER A 180 3.70 -21.83 -10.75
CA SER A 180 5.07 -21.88 -11.26
C SER A 180 5.66 -23.27 -11.16
N ALA A 181 5.34 -24.03 -10.12
CA ALA A 181 5.77 -25.41 -9.96
C ALA A 181 5.32 -26.32 -11.13
N GLU A 182 4.08 -26.15 -11.60
CA GLU A 182 3.56 -26.87 -12.77
C GLU A 182 4.37 -26.60 -14.05
N ALA A 183 4.92 -25.39 -14.18
CA ALA A 183 5.67 -24.98 -15.37
C ALA A 183 7.17 -25.29 -15.29
N THR A 184 7.76 -25.26 -14.08
CA THR A 184 9.21 -25.36 -13.87
C THR A 184 9.66 -26.70 -13.32
N GLY A 185 8.77 -27.46 -12.69
CA GLY A 185 9.06 -28.71 -11.99
C GLY A 185 9.72 -28.52 -10.61
N TYR A 186 9.88 -27.29 -10.14
CA TYR A 186 10.37 -26.96 -8.79
C TYR A 186 9.23 -26.63 -7.85
N ASP A 187 9.18 -27.27 -6.68
CA ASP A 187 8.21 -26.92 -5.63
C ASP A 187 8.80 -25.78 -4.78
N VAL A 188 8.32 -24.58 -5.04
CA VAL A 188 8.74 -23.36 -4.34
C VAL A 188 7.69 -23.01 -3.29
N LYS A 189 8.07 -22.98 -2.03
CA LYS A 189 7.19 -22.67 -0.89
C LYS A 189 7.52 -21.32 -0.29
N LEU A 190 6.49 -20.53 0.02
CA LEU A 190 6.60 -19.32 0.81
C LEU A 190 6.40 -19.70 2.29
N GLU A 191 7.48 -19.69 3.06
CA GLU A 191 7.48 -20.01 4.48
C GLU A 191 6.87 -18.85 5.30
N ASN A 192 7.41 -17.65 5.09
CA ASN A 192 6.99 -16.45 5.78
C ASN A 192 6.81 -15.30 4.79
N LEU A 193 5.86 -14.42 5.07
CA LEU A 193 5.74 -13.13 4.42
C LEU A 193 5.43 -12.07 5.47
N LYS A 194 6.17 -10.99 5.46
CA LYS A 194 5.92 -9.83 6.29
C LYS A 194 5.99 -8.57 5.46
N ILE A 195 4.86 -7.89 5.33
CA ILE A 195 4.80 -6.57 4.67
C ILE A 195 5.28 -5.53 5.68
N HIS A 196 6.33 -4.79 5.35
CA HIS A 196 6.89 -3.73 6.17
C HIS A 196 6.23 -2.39 5.91
N SER A 197 6.09 -2.06 4.64
CA SER A 197 5.48 -0.80 4.25
C SER A 197 4.68 -0.93 2.97
N MET A 198 3.72 -0.05 2.82
CA MET A 198 2.95 0.10 1.60
C MET A 198 2.60 1.58 1.43
N GLN A 199 3.08 2.18 0.34
CA GLN A 199 2.92 3.60 0.09
C GLN A 199 2.76 3.90 -1.40
N VAL A 200 2.06 4.97 -1.70
CA VAL A 200 2.02 5.50 -3.07
C VAL A 200 3.29 6.32 -3.29
N SER A 201 4.04 5.99 -4.33
CA SER A 201 5.24 6.72 -4.74
C SER A 201 5.18 6.96 -6.26
N GLY A 202 5.04 8.23 -6.65
CA GLY A 202 4.87 8.60 -8.05
C GLY A 202 3.59 8.00 -8.65
N ASP A 203 3.74 7.19 -9.67
CA ASP A 203 2.68 6.53 -10.44
C ASP A 203 2.46 5.05 -10.07
N ALA A 204 2.97 4.62 -8.92
CA ALA A 204 2.88 3.25 -8.46
C ALA A 204 2.55 3.14 -6.96
N LEU A 205 1.93 2.03 -6.60
CA LEU A 205 1.88 1.55 -5.23
C LEU A 205 3.13 0.70 -4.99
N VAL A 206 3.97 1.14 -4.06
CA VAL A 206 5.20 0.46 -3.65
C VAL A 206 4.91 -0.35 -2.40
N VAL A 207 5.25 -1.61 -2.43
CA VAL A 207 5.09 -2.56 -1.32
C VAL A 207 6.45 -3.16 -0.99
N ASP A 208 6.92 -2.94 0.23
CA ASP A 208 8.14 -3.52 0.77
C ASP A 208 7.79 -4.71 1.66
N PHE A 209 8.42 -5.84 1.42
CA PHE A 209 8.19 -7.02 2.23
C PHE A 209 9.44 -7.90 2.34
N ASP A 210 9.49 -8.67 3.41
CA ASP A 210 10.42 -9.79 3.57
C ASP A 210 9.66 -11.10 3.35
N GLY A 211 10.35 -12.09 2.81
CA GLY A 211 9.80 -13.41 2.64
C GLY A 211 10.89 -14.47 2.56
N ASP A 212 10.65 -15.60 3.19
CA ASP A 212 11.51 -16.77 3.13
C ASP A 212 10.92 -17.75 2.12
N LEU A 213 11.73 -18.14 1.15
CA LEU A 213 11.37 -19.14 0.13
C LEU A 213 12.23 -20.38 0.33
N SER A 214 11.58 -21.54 0.32
CA SER A 214 12.26 -22.83 0.20
C SER A 214 11.97 -23.48 -1.16
N VAL A 215 12.92 -24.24 -1.67
CA VAL A 215 12.80 -24.96 -2.94
C VAL A 215 13.08 -26.44 -2.66
N ASP A 216 12.16 -27.32 -2.96
CA ASP A 216 12.26 -28.78 -2.86
C ASP A 216 12.36 -29.45 -4.25
#